data_e2e7ea77ee30a6d36ab57779f0bbd48d
#
_entry.id   e2e7ea77ee30a6d36ab57779f0bbd48d
#
_cell.length_a   1.000
_cell.length_b   1.000
_cell.length_c   1.000
_cell.angle_alpha   90.00
_cell.angle_beta   90.00
_cell.angle_gamma   90.00
#
_symmetry.space_group_name_H-M   'P 1'
#
loop_
_entity.id
_entity.type
_entity.pdbx_description
1 polymer ?
#
loop_
_entity_poly.entity_id
_entity_poly.type
_entity_poly.pdbx_seq_one_letter_code
_entity_poly.pdbx_strand_id
1 'polypeptide(L)'
;LKEQKFIDYAFSVIKSVMDLAEDKELSESEEKDIEVAKKIYSQESDLKSHLYIKRNSKVNCFKLLESQIISYRNEENPKEIETSSSIIRITTEKDDEDVSYSFEISKRDLSAVIEHLIDLKEKMDSIE
;
A
#
# COMPACT_ATOMS: atom_id res chain seq x y z
N LEU A 1 27.51 3.16 1.66
CA LEU A 1 27.67 3.25 3.12
C LEU A 1 26.62 4.13 3.77
N LYS A 2 26.36 5.30 3.22
CA LYS A 2 25.30 6.18 3.73
C LYS A 2 23.90 5.58 3.54
N GLU A 3 23.69 4.89 2.42
CA GLU A 3 22.43 4.22 2.12
C GLU A 3 22.17 3.06 3.09
N GLN A 4 23.21 2.28 3.40
CA GLN A 4 23.08 1.16 4.33
C GLN A 4 22.77 1.65 5.75
N LYS A 5 23.40 2.73 6.20
CA LYS A 5 23.11 3.32 7.51
C LYS A 5 21.69 3.87 7.57
N PHE A 6 21.21 4.47 6.49
CA PHE A 6 19.84 4.97 6.41
C PHE A 6 18.83 3.82 6.48
N ILE A 7 19.09 2.74 5.75
CA ILE A 7 18.24 1.55 5.76
C ILE A 7 18.20 0.95 7.18
N ASP A 8 19.34 0.79 7.82
CA ASP A 8 19.42 0.25 9.18
C ASP A 8 18.65 1.13 10.17
N TYR A 9 18.78 2.45 10.05
CA TYR A 9 18.05 3.40 10.86
C TYR A 9 16.54 3.30 10.62
N ALA A 10 16.13 3.22 9.36
CA ALA A 10 14.72 3.09 8.99
C ALA A 10 14.11 1.80 9.57
N PHE A 11 14.83 0.67 9.50
CA PHE A 11 14.37 -0.59 10.09
C PHE A 11 14.25 -0.50 11.61
N SER A 12 15.19 0.16 12.27
CA SER A 12 15.15 0.37 13.70
C SER A 12 13.91 1.18 14.11
N VAL A 13 13.62 2.27 13.40
CA VAL A 13 12.44 3.11 13.65
C VAL A 13 11.15 2.32 13.40
N ILE A 14 11.08 1.57 12.31
CA ILE A 14 9.91 0.74 12.00
C ILE A 14 9.67 -0.29 13.10
N LYS A 15 10.73 -0.96 13.55
CA LYS A 15 10.64 -1.94 14.63
C LYS A 15 10.12 -1.29 15.91
N SER A 16 10.62 -0.12 16.27
CA SER A 16 10.17 0.62 17.44
C SER A 16 8.70 1.02 17.35
N VAL A 17 8.24 1.46 16.17
CA VAL A 17 6.84 1.79 15.93
C VAL A 17 5.97 0.54 16.09
N MET A 18 6.41 -0.60 15.56
CA MET A 18 5.69 -1.87 15.68
C MET A 18 5.61 -2.32 17.14
N ASP A 19 6.68 -2.18 17.89
CA ASP A 19 6.71 -2.53 19.32
C ASP A 19 5.76 -1.62 20.12
N LEU A 20 5.69 -0.35 19.81
CA LEU A 20 4.72 0.57 20.41
C LEU A 20 3.28 0.15 20.10
N ALA A 21 3.01 -0.25 18.86
CA ALA A 21 1.69 -0.71 18.45
C ALA A 21 1.29 -2.01 19.15
N GLU A 22 2.25 -2.80 19.59
CA GLU A 22 2.03 -4.06 20.32
C GLU A 22 2.05 -3.91 21.84
N ASP A 23 2.25 -2.68 22.35
CA ASP A 23 2.39 -2.39 23.77
C ASP A 23 3.52 -3.19 24.45
N LYS A 24 4.60 -3.47 23.71
CA LYS A 24 5.76 -4.16 24.24
C LYS A 24 6.63 -3.24 25.06
N GLU A 25 7.23 -3.78 26.10
CA GLU A 25 8.27 -3.07 26.82
C GLU A 25 9.53 -2.96 25.97
N LEU A 26 10.07 -1.75 25.90
CA LEU A 26 11.27 -1.46 25.13
C LEU A 26 12.48 -1.38 26.05
N SER A 27 13.64 -1.79 25.56
CA SER A 27 14.88 -1.70 26.32
C SER A 27 15.35 -0.24 26.43
N GLU A 28 16.10 0.07 27.49
CA GLU A 28 16.65 1.42 27.70
C GLU A 28 17.54 1.90 26.55
N SER A 29 18.23 0.98 25.88
CA SER A 29 19.08 1.30 24.72
C SER A 29 18.29 1.81 23.51
N GLU A 30 16.98 1.63 23.49
CA GLU A 30 16.09 2.05 22.43
C GLU A 30 15.38 3.38 22.69
N GLU A 31 15.65 4.05 23.84
CA GLU A 31 14.95 5.28 24.22
C GLU A 31 15.02 6.40 23.19
N LYS A 32 16.17 6.59 22.55
CA LYS A 32 16.31 7.60 21.49
C LYS A 32 15.49 7.27 20.26
N ASP A 33 15.47 5.98 19.90
CA ASP A 33 14.66 5.50 18.78
C ASP A 33 13.17 5.56 19.14
N ILE A 34 12.83 5.38 20.41
CA ILE A 34 11.46 5.50 20.92
C ILE A 34 10.90 6.90 20.72
N GLU A 35 11.66 7.95 21.03
CA GLU A 35 11.19 9.32 20.86
C GLU A 35 10.87 9.64 19.41
N VAL A 36 11.75 9.22 18.47
CA VAL A 36 11.54 9.38 17.05
C VAL A 36 10.34 8.55 16.59
N ALA A 37 10.25 7.30 17.06
CA ALA A 37 9.14 6.41 16.73
C ALA A 37 7.81 6.95 17.25
N LYS A 38 7.74 7.47 18.47
CA LYS A 38 6.53 8.08 19.01
C LYS A 38 6.09 9.29 18.20
N LYS A 39 7.04 10.10 17.76
CA LYS A 39 6.76 11.27 16.94
C LYS A 39 6.18 10.86 15.58
N ILE A 40 6.80 9.87 14.93
CA ILE A 40 6.30 9.32 13.66
C ILE A 40 4.91 8.70 13.86
N TYR A 41 4.75 7.89 14.89
CA TYR A 41 3.50 7.20 15.21
C TYR A 41 2.35 8.18 15.49
N SER A 42 2.64 9.28 16.20
CA SER A 42 1.63 10.29 16.52
C SER A 42 1.29 11.19 15.33
N GLN A 43 2.25 11.43 14.43
CA GLN A 43 2.05 12.26 13.23
C GLN A 43 1.46 11.47 12.06
N GLU A 44 1.69 10.16 12.04
CA GLU A 44 1.27 9.27 10.95
C GLU A 44 0.13 8.36 11.41
N SER A 45 -1.05 8.94 11.59
CA SER A 45 -2.25 8.18 11.94
C SER A 45 -2.58 7.10 10.91
N ASP A 46 -2.25 7.35 9.63
CA ASP A 46 -2.44 6.39 8.56
C ASP A 46 -1.52 5.16 8.74
N LEU A 47 -0.29 5.36 9.19
CA LEU A 47 0.63 4.26 9.48
C LEU A 47 0.10 3.39 10.63
N LYS A 48 -0.42 4.02 11.67
CA LYS A 48 -1.04 3.32 12.81
C LYS A 48 -2.19 2.44 12.37
N SER A 49 -3.10 3.01 11.57
CA SER A 49 -4.25 2.29 11.04
C SER A 49 -3.81 1.13 10.15
N HIS A 50 -2.82 1.37 9.29
CA HIS A 50 -2.28 0.34 8.40
C HIS A 50 -1.71 -0.85 9.18
N LEU A 51 -0.91 -0.59 10.21
CA LEU A 51 -0.33 -1.64 11.03
C LEU A 51 -1.39 -2.43 11.81
N TYR A 52 -2.41 -1.74 12.32
CA TYR A 52 -3.52 -2.37 13.02
C TYR A 52 -4.28 -3.32 12.09
N ILE A 53 -4.62 -2.87 10.89
CA ILE A 53 -5.33 -3.65 9.89
C ILE A 53 -4.50 -4.88 9.50
N LYS A 54 -3.23 -4.68 9.19
CA LYS A 54 -2.33 -5.77 8.78
C LYS A 54 -2.25 -6.87 9.82
N ARG A 55 -2.28 -6.49 11.10
CA ARG A 55 -2.18 -7.45 12.19
C ARG A 55 -3.51 -8.15 12.49
N ASN A 56 -4.64 -7.45 12.36
CA ASN A 56 -5.94 -7.92 12.82
C ASN A 56 -6.85 -8.41 11.70
N SER A 57 -6.48 -8.21 10.44
CA SER A 57 -7.30 -8.62 9.32
C SER A 57 -7.41 -10.14 9.22
N LYS A 58 -8.62 -10.61 8.93
CA LYS A 58 -8.90 -12.02 8.68
C LYS A 58 -8.83 -12.37 7.20
N VAL A 59 -8.64 -11.37 6.36
CA VAL A 59 -8.52 -11.52 4.90
C VAL A 59 -7.17 -11.00 4.44
N ASN A 60 -6.83 -11.28 3.18
CA ASN A 60 -5.60 -10.78 2.60
C ASN A 60 -5.59 -9.25 2.58
N CYS A 61 -4.45 -8.66 2.88
CA CYS A 61 -4.27 -7.22 2.87
C CYS A 61 -3.61 -6.76 1.57
N PHE A 62 -3.98 -5.59 1.09
CA PHE A 62 -3.36 -4.97 -0.07
C PHE A 62 -1.86 -4.78 0.16
N LYS A 63 -1.06 -5.12 -0.84
CA LYS A 63 0.39 -4.96 -0.80
C LYS A 63 0.89 -4.06 -1.92
N LEU A 64 0.50 -4.35 -3.17
CA LEU A 64 1.06 -3.70 -4.35
C LEU A 64 0.06 -3.66 -5.48
N LEU A 65 0.09 -2.57 -6.24
CA LEU A 65 -0.67 -2.43 -7.48
C LEU A 65 0.30 -2.11 -8.60
N GLU A 66 0.23 -2.89 -9.66
CA GLU A 66 1.01 -2.68 -10.88
C GLU A 66 0.05 -2.56 -12.06
N SER A 67 0.46 -1.84 -13.09
CA SER A 67 -0.38 -1.67 -14.27
C SER A 67 0.44 -1.55 -15.54
N GLN A 68 -0.19 -1.91 -16.66
CA GLN A 68 0.40 -1.85 -17.99
C GLN A 68 -0.68 -1.42 -18.97
N ILE A 69 -0.36 -0.49 -19.86
CA ILE A 69 -1.29 -0.03 -20.88
C ILE A 69 -1.14 -0.89 -22.12
N ILE A 70 -2.27 -1.31 -22.69
CA ILE A 70 -2.32 -2.06 -23.93
C ILE A 70 -3.06 -1.24 -24.96
N SER A 71 -2.47 -1.12 -26.16
CA SER A 71 -3.10 -0.43 -27.28
C SER A 71 -3.54 -1.45 -28.32
N TYR A 72 -4.81 -1.40 -28.70
CA TYR A 72 -5.34 -2.19 -29.79
C TYR A 72 -5.25 -1.40 -31.09
N ARG A 73 -4.51 -1.93 -32.05
CA ARG A 73 -4.24 -1.27 -33.32
C ARG A 73 -5.26 -1.69 -34.39
N ASN A 74 -5.52 -0.76 -35.31
CA ASN A 74 -6.34 -1.06 -36.47
C ASN A 74 -5.61 -2.07 -37.37
N GLU A 75 -6.30 -3.13 -37.78
CA GLU A 75 -5.72 -4.19 -38.64
C GLU A 75 -5.32 -3.65 -40.00
N GLU A 76 -6.09 -2.72 -40.55
CA GLU A 76 -5.83 -2.12 -41.89
C GLU A 76 -4.75 -1.03 -41.80
N ASN A 77 -4.68 -0.32 -40.68
CA ASN A 77 -3.69 0.74 -40.48
C ASN A 77 -3.07 0.62 -39.08
N PRO A 78 -1.95 -0.13 -38.93
CA PRO A 78 -1.33 -0.36 -37.63
C PRO A 78 -0.83 0.87 -36.92
N LYS A 79 -0.77 2.03 -37.56
CA LYS A 79 -0.39 3.30 -36.95
C LYS A 79 -1.53 3.94 -36.18
N GLU A 80 -2.77 3.54 -36.45
CA GLU A 80 -3.94 4.04 -35.74
C GLU A 80 -4.28 3.14 -34.56
N ILE A 81 -4.52 3.78 -33.44
CA ILE A 81 -4.97 3.10 -32.23
C ILE A 81 -6.48 3.11 -32.21
N GLU A 82 -7.10 1.93 -32.23
CA GLU A 82 -8.55 1.80 -32.14
C GLU A 82 -9.04 2.07 -30.72
N THR A 83 -8.37 1.46 -29.74
CA THR A 83 -8.70 1.64 -28.34
C THR A 83 -7.52 1.24 -27.49
N SER A 84 -7.58 1.60 -26.24
CA SER A 84 -6.59 1.17 -25.25
C SER A 84 -7.30 0.63 -24.02
N SER A 85 -6.63 -0.27 -23.34
CA SER A 85 -7.06 -0.80 -22.05
C SER A 85 -5.85 -0.87 -21.13
N SER A 86 -6.08 -1.31 -19.92
CA SER A 86 -5.00 -1.52 -18.97
C SER A 86 -5.10 -2.92 -18.38
N ILE A 87 -3.94 -3.54 -18.18
CA ILE A 87 -3.88 -4.72 -17.32
C ILE A 87 -3.47 -4.24 -15.94
N ILE A 88 -4.27 -4.57 -14.96
CA ILE A 88 -4.00 -4.24 -13.56
C ILE A 88 -3.67 -5.54 -12.84
N ARG A 89 -2.58 -5.49 -12.07
CA ARG A 89 -2.18 -6.59 -11.21
C ARG A 89 -2.22 -6.13 -9.77
N ILE A 90 -3.04 -6.79 -8.97
CA ILE A 90 -3.14 -6.51 -7.54
C ILE A 90 -2.49 -7.66 -6.79
N THR A 91 -1.54 -7.33 -5.93
CA THR A 91 -0.92 -8.29 -5.03
C THR A 91 -1.43 -8.05 -3.62
N THR A 92 -1.86 -9.11 -2.98
CA THR A 92 -2.31 -9.12 -1.59
C THR A 92 -1.44 -10.06 -0.78
N GLU A 93 -1.40 -9.86 0.53
CA GLU A 93 -0.62 -10.71 1.42
C GLU A 93 -1.41 -11.10 2.65
N LYS A 94 -1.12 -12.28 3.15
CA LYS A 94 -1.60 -12.78 4.44
C LYS A 94 -0.64 -13.85 4.94
N ASP A 95 -0.19 -13.72 6.20
CA ASP A 95 0.71 -14.68 6.84
C ASP A 95 1.97 -14.95 6.00
N ASP A 96 2.56 -13.88 5.44
CA ASP A 96 3.76 -13.90 4.59
C ASP A 96 3.58 -14.62 3.25
N GLU A 97 2.34 -14.91 2.86
CA GLU A 97 2.03 -15.46 1.55
C GLU A 97 1.42 -14.39 0.66
N ASP A 98 1.97 -14.24 -0.55
CA ASP A 98 1.49 -13.31 -1.55
C ASP A 98 0.58 -14.00 -2.55
N VAL A 99 -0.53 -13.34 -2.88
CA VAL A 99 -1.44 -13.78 -3.94
C VAL A 99 -1.63 -12.62 -4.90
N SER A 100 -1.46 -12.88 -6.19
CA SER A 100 -1.61 -11.85 -7.22
C SER A 100 -2.77 -12.17 -8.14
N TYR A 101 -3.51 -11.13 -8.52
CA TYR A 101 -4.61 -11.21 -9.48
C TYR A 101 -4.36 -10.21 -10.60
N SER A 102 -4.54 -10.64 -11.82
CA SER A 102 -4.43 -9.75 -12.98
C SER A 102 -5.73 -9.75 -13.76
N PHE A 103 -6.11 -8.59 -14.25
CA PHE A 103 -7.30 -8.44 -15.11
C PHE A 103 -7.09 -7.27 -16.07
N GLU A 104 -7.76 -7.35 -17.19
CA GLU A 104 -7.78 -6.25 -18.15
C GLU A 104 -9.03 -5.41 -17.91
N ILE A 105 -8.86 -4.09 -17.96
CA ILE A 105 -9.96 -3.17 -17.69
C ILE A 105 -10.02 -2.11 -18.78
N SER A 106 -11.23 -1.84 -19.26
CA SER A 106 -11.47 -0.76 -20.20
C SER A 106 -11.39 0.60 -19.52
N LYS A 107 -11.21 1.64 -20.32
CA LYS A 107 -11.20 3.03 -19.81
C LYS A 107 -12.50 3.38 -19.10
N ARG A 108 -13.63 2.92 -19.65
CA ARG A 108 -14.95 3.14 -19.04
C ARG A 108 -15.05 2.51 -17.65
N ASP A 109 -14.66 1.25 -17.56
CA ASP A 109 -14.74 0.51 -16.30
C ASP A 109 -13.74 1.04 -15.28
N LEU A 110 -12.56 1.47 -15.75
CA LEU A 110 -11.58 2.10 -14.88
C LEU A 110 -12.14 3.38 -14.25
N SER A 111 -12.85 4.20 -15.03
CA SER A 111 -13.49 5.41 -14.51
C SER A 111 -14.52 5.07 -13.43
N ALA A 112 -15.31 4.03 -13.63
CA ALA A 112 -16.28 3.57 -12.65
C ALA A 112 -15.62 3.08 -11.35
N VAL A 113 -14.51 2.35 -11.47
CA VAL A 113 -13.74 1.87 -10.33
C VAL A 113 -13.16 3.05 -9.55
N ILE A 114 -12.61 4.05 -10.24
CA ILE A 114 -12.05 5.24 -9.60
C ILE A 114 -13.14 5.97 -8.81
N GLU A 115 -14.30 6.20 -9.39
CA GLU A 115 -15.42 6.86 -8.71
C GLU A 115 -15.84 6.09 -7.44
N HIS A 116 -15.92 4.77 -7.55
CA HIS A 116 -16.28 3.93 -6.41
C HIS A 116 -15.24 4.03 -5.29
N LEU A 117 -13.95 4.02 -5.65
CA LEU A 117 -12.87 4.09 -4.67
C LEU A 117 -12.81 5.47 -4.00
N ILE A 118 -13.08 6.55 -4.73
CA ILE A 118 -13.14 7.89 -4.17
C ILE A 118 -14.29 7.97 -3.16
N ASP A 119 -15.47 7.48 -3.52
CA ASP A 119 -16.62 7.45 -2.65
C ASP A 119 -16.36 6.63 -1.38
N LEU A 120 -15.70 5.48 -1.53
CA LEU A 120 -15.32 4.65 -0.41
C LEU A 120 -14.35 5.38 0.54
N LYS A 121 -13.35 6.06 -0.01
CA LYS A 121 -12.39 6.82 0.79
C LYS A 121 -13.07 7.95 1.55
N GLU A 122 -13.99 8.66 0.91
CA GLU A 122 -14.77 9.74 1.57
C GLU A 122 -15.58 9.19 2.74
N LYS A 123 -16.19 8.02 2.57
CA LYS A 123 -16.92 7.37 3.66
C LYS A 123 -16.02 6.98 4.81
N MET A 124 -14.82 6.45 4.52
CA MET A 124 -13.84 6.13 5.54
C MET A 124 -13.39 7.39 6.30
N ASP A 125 -13.12 8.47 5.58
CA ASP A 125 -12.70 9.74 6.18
C ASP A 125 -13.79 10.32 7.09
N SER A 126 -15.06 10.09 6.79
CA SER A 126 -16.17 10.56 7.61
C SER A 126 -16.34 9.77 8.93
N ILE A 127 -15.82 8.56 8.99
CA ILE A 127 -15.89 7.72 10.19
C ILE A 127 -14.77 8.06 11.17
N GLU A 128 -13.62 8.43 10.65
CA GLU A 128 -12.46 8.84 11.45
C GLU A 128 -12.58 10.34 11.87
#